data_40e562e3631420442fa621dc87eba99d
#
_entry.id   40e562e3631420442fa621dc87eba99d
#
_cell.length_a   1.000
_cell.length_b   1.000
_cell.length_c   1.000
_cell.angle_alpha   90.00
_cell.angle_beta   90.00
_cell.angle_gamma   90.00
#
_symmetry.space_group_name_H-M   'P 1'
#
loop_
_entity.id
_entity.type
_entity.pdbx_description
1 polymer ?
#
loop_
_entity_poly.entity_id
_entity_poly.type
_entity_poly.pdbx_seq_one_letter_code
_entity_poly.pdbx_strand_id
1 'polypeptide(L)'
;MNKTDMRIRKILKTTKTIVCVGASPNKLRPSYFVLRYLHLRKFKILPVNPNFKGQTLFGQRFLSSISEIKPSTNVDMLNIFRKSETVLPIVIQGLSSLTGLKTIWMQIGVKNEEARKLAISSGLEVIENRCPKIEHQRIFGELRMSGFNTGIISSKLVIN
;
A
#
# COMPACT_ATOMS: atom_id res chain seq x y z
N MET A 1 8.98 -20.49 -5.04
CA MET A 1 8.19 -19.25 -5.02
C MET A 1 7.43 -19.15 -6.34
N ASN A 2 6.12 -18.96 -6.29
CA ASN A 2 5.31 -18.87 -7.50
C ASN A 2 5.46 -17.50 -8.18
N LYS A 3 4.89 -17.36 -9.38
CA LYS A 3 5.01 -16.13 -10.17
C LYS A 3 4.42 -14.92 -9.46
N THR A 4 3.29 -15.10 -8.77
CA THR A 4 2.65 -14.02 -8.02
C THR A 4 3.53 -13.54 -6.89
N ASP A 5 4.11 -14.45 -6.14
CA ASP A 5 5.03 -14.10 -5.05
C ASP A 5 6.28 -13.39 -5.54
N MET A 6 6.84 -13.83 -6.65
CA MET A 6 7.99 -13.19 -7.26
C MET A 6 7.68 -11.75 -7.68
N ARG A 7 6.50 -11.55 -8.22
CA ARG A 7 6.02 -10.23 -8.64
C ARG A 7 5.83 -9.31 -7.43
N ILE A 8 5.16 -9.81 -6.38
CA ILE A 8 4.95 -9.05 -5.14
C ILE A 8 6.29 -8.72 -4.48
N ARG A 9 7.20 -9.68 -4.44
CA ARG A 9 8.54 -9.47 -3.89
C ARG A 9 9.27 -8.34 -4.61
N LYS A 10 9.24 -8.34 -5.93
CA LYS A 10 9.87 -7.28 -6.73
C LYS A 10 9.24 -5.93 -6.45
N ILE A 11 7.91 -5.86 -6.41
CA ILE A 11 7.18 -4.63 -6.11
C ILE A 11 7.62 -4.07 -4.75
N LEU A 12 7.54 -4.88 -3.71
CA LEU A 12 7.85 -4.44 -2.35
C LEU A 12 9.34 -4.09 -2.18
N LYS A 13 10.21 -4.79 -2.88
CA LYS A 13 11.66 -4.53 -2.82
C LYS A 13 12.04 -3.20 -3.48
N THR A 14 11.32 -2.80 -4.51
CA THR A 14 11.65 -1.59 -5.27
C THR A 14 10.81 -0.38 -4.88
N THR A 15 9.81 -0.55 -4.02
CA THR A 15 8.95 0.53 -3.55
C THR A 15 9.63 1.26 -2.39
N LYS A 16 9.65 2.59 -2.44
CA LYS A 16 10.17 3.44 -1.38
C LYS A 16 9.09 4.36 -0.81
N THR A 17 8.31 4.98 -1.66
CA THR A 17 7.28 5.95 -1.27
C THR A 17 5.91 5.46 -1.68
N ILE A 18 4.99 5.44 -0.71
CA ILE A 18 3.64 4.94 -0.87
C ILE A 18 2.65 6.05 -0.51
N VAL A 19 1.76 6.38 -1.44
CA VAL A 19 0.60 7.23 -1.15
C VAL A 19 -0.52 6.32 -0.67
N CYS A 20 -1.09 6.62 0.48
CA CYS A 20 -2.13 5.81 1.11
C CYS A 20 -3.44 6.58 1.17
N VAL A 21 -4.37 6.23 0.28
CA VAL A 21 -5.69 6.86 0.24
C VAL A 21 -6.63 6.11 1.18
N GLY A 22 -7.27 6.85 2.08
CA GLY A 22 -8.13 6.26 3.11
C GLY A 22 -7.39 5.94 4.39
N ALA A 23 -6.16 6.45 4.55
CA ALA A 23 -5.41 6.30 5.79
C ALA A 23 -6.12 6.98 6.96
N SER A 24 -5.87 6.50 8.18
CA SER A 24 -6.46 7.06 9.39
C SER A 24 -5.41 7.16 10.50
N PRO A 25 -5.42 8.22 11.30
CA PRO A 25 -4.55 8.31 12.47
C PRO A 25 -5.12 7.54 13.66
N ASN A 26 -6.32 6.99 13.54
CA ASN A 26 -6.97 6.24 14.59
C ASN A 26 -6.30 4.88 14.77
N LYS A 27 -5.69 4.68 15.94
CA LYS A 27 -4.94 3.45 16.28
C LYS A 27 -5.79 2.18 16.30
N LEU A 28 -7.11 2.30 16.30
CA LEU A 28 -8.01 1.16 16.27
C LEU A 28 -8.36 0.72 14.86
N ARG A 29 -8.01 1.51 13.85
CA ARG A 29 -8.31 1.17 12.45
C ARG A 29 -7.28 0.22 11.86
N PRO A 30 -7.71 -0.77 11.06
CA PRO A 30 -6.78 -1.69 10.40
C PRO A 30 -5.72 -0.97 9.57
N SER A 31 -6.08 0.11 8.89
CA SER A 31 -5.12 0.86 8.09
C SER A 31 -3.96 1.40 8.92
N TYR A 32 -4.20 1.78 10.17
CA TYR A 32 -3.15 2.26 11.04
C TYR A 32 -2.08 1.20 11.28
N PHE A 33 -2.48 -0.03 11.58
CA PHE A 33 -1.53 -1.13 11.81
C PHE A 33 -0.71 -1.46 10.58
N VAL A 34 -1.36 -1.44 9.43
CA VAL A 34 -0.68 -1.71 8.16
C VAL A 34 0.37 -0.64 7.90
N LEU A 35 -0.01 0.63 8.02
CA LEU A 35 0.89 1.75 7.71
C LEU A 35 2.00 1.88 8.74
N ARG A 36 1.71 1.60 10.02
CA ARG A 36 2.74 1.57 11.05
C ARG A 36 3.80 0.53 10.73
N TYR A 37 3.38 -0.67 10.36
CA TYR A 37 4.31 -1.73 9.98
C TYR A 37 5.20 -1.29 8.82
N LEU A 38 4.60 -0.76 7.76
CA LEU A 38 5.34 -0.31 6.59
C LEU A 38 6.32 0.83 6.93
N HIS A 39 5.86 1.77 7.75
CA HIS A 39 6.73 2.85 8.23
C HIS A 39 7.95 2.31 8.97
N LEU A 40 7.76 1.34 9.86
CA LEU A 40 8.85 0.72 10.61
C LEU A 40 9.80 -0.05 9.68
N ARG A 41 9.34 -0.48 8.52
CA ARG A 41 10.17 -1.15 7.50
C ARG A 41 10.78 -0.15 6.51
N LYS A 42 10.75 1.15 6.85
CA LYS A 42 11.42 2.22 6.11
C LYS A 42 10.73 2.66 4.81
N PHE A 43 9.47 2.29 4.62
CA PHE A 43 8.68 2.88 3.56
C PHE A 43 8.26 4.30 3.98
N LYS A 44 8.32 5.23 3.06
CA LYS A 44 7.79 6.58 3.28
C LYS A 44 6.30 6.56 2.99
N ILE A 45 5.50 6.93 3.98
CA ILE A 45 4.04 6.90 3.89
C ILE A 45 3.52 8.33 3.71
N LEU A 46 2.78 8.56 2.64
CA LEU A 46 2.11 9.83 2.39
C LEU A 46 0.60 9.62 2.56
N PRO A 47 0.03 10.04 3.71
CA PRO A 47 -1.37 9.76 4.00
C PRO A 47 -2.30 10.75 3.32
N VAL A 48 -3.36 10.24 2.69
CA VAL A 48 -4.38 11.06 2.02
C VAL A 48 -5.74 10.69 2.57
N ASN A 49 -6.39 11.63 3.22
CA ASN A 49 -7.76 11.50 3.68
C ASN A 49 -8.30 12.89 4.04
N PRO A 50 -9.33 13.38 3.35
CA PRO A 50 -9.86 14.72 3.61
C PRO A 50 -10.40 14.89 5.04
N ASN A 51 -10.83 13.80 5.68
CA ASN A 51 -11.37 13.86 7.04
C ASN A 51 -10.29 14.21 8.09
N PHE A 52 -9.02 14.05 7.76
CA PHE A 52 -7.91 14.24 8.70
C PHE A 52 -6.91 15.28 8.23
N LYS A 53 -7.29 16.11 7.29
CA LYS A 53 -6.42 17.16 6.75
C LYS A 53 -5.75 17.96 7.86
N GLY A 54 -4.44 18.11 7.77
CA GLY A 54 -3.66 18.89 8.74
C GLY A 54 -3.15 18.10 9.92
N GLN A 55 -3.71 16.91 10.19
CA GLN A 55 -3.15 16.01 11.19
C GLN A 55 -1.91 15.34 10.63
N THR A 56 -1.14 14.68 11.49
CA THR A 56 0.08 13.97 11.07
C THR A 56 -0.03 12.48 11.32
N LEU A 57 0.69 11.71 10.49
CA LEU A 57 0.83 10.27 10.64
C LEU A 57 2.29 9.92 10.32
N PHE A 58 3.00 9.39 11.31
CA PHE A 58 4.42 8.98 11.16
C PHE A 58 5.29 10.11 10.55
N GLY A 59 5.10 11.34 11.04
CA GLY A 59 5.88 12.48 10.59
C GLY A 59 5.41 13.16 9.31
N GLN A 60 4.37 12.63 8.67
CA GLN A 60 3.83 13.21 7.44
C GLN A 60 2.46 13.82 7.68
N ARG A 61 2.19 14.97 7.05
CA ARG A 61 0.89 15.61 7.09
C ARG A 61 -0.13 14.87 6.25
N PHE A 62 -1.35 14.75 6.79
CA PHE A 62 -2.47 14.30 5.97
C PHE A 62 -2.80 15.33 4.90
N LEU A 63 -2.89 14.86 3.66
CA LEU A 63 -3.38 15.65 2.55
C LEU A 63 -4.84 15.28 2.29
N SER A 64 -5.62 16.20 1.77
CA SER A 64 -7.01 15.93 1.44
C SER A 64 -7.18 15.25 0.10
N SER A 65 -6.21 15.39 -0.81
CA SER A 65 -6.28 14.84 -2.16
C SER A 65 -4.88 14.50 -2.67
N ILE A 66 -4.83 13.50 -3.55
CA ILE A 66 -3.61 13.11 -4.26
C ILE A 66 -3.02 14.31 -5.03
N SER A 67 -3.86 15.19 -5.55
CA SER A 67 -3.42 16.35 -6.32
C SER A 67 -2.58 17.34 -5.52
N GLU A 68 -2.60 17.25 -4.19
CA GLU A 68 -1.77 18.11 -3.35
C GLU A 68 -0.31 17.65 -3.27
N ILE A 69 -0.01 16.46 -3.76
CA ILE A 69 1.35 15.96 -3.77
C ILE A 69 2.14 16.66 -4.88
N LYS A 70 3.30 17.20 -4.51
CA LYS A 70 4.13 17.95 -5.46
C LYS A 70 4.64 17.02 -6.57
N PRO A 71 4.63 17.47 -7.83
CA PRO A 71 5.18 16.68 -8.93
C PRO A 71 6.67 16.31 -8.77
N SER A 72 7.40 17.06 -7.94
CA SER A 72 8.80 16.75 -7.64
C SER A 72 8.96 15.54 -6.71
N THR A 73 7.88 15.08 -6.09
CA THR A 73 7.89 13.92 -5.21
C THR A 73 7.71 12.66 -6.03
N ASN A 74 8.69 11.76 -6.01
CA ASN A 74 8.52 10.46 -6.65
C ASN A 74 7.66 9.55 -5.78
N VAL A 75 6.61 8.99 -6.34
CA VAL A 75 5.70 8.08 -5.67
C VAL A 75 5.70 6.76 -6.42
N ASP A 76 6.10 5.69 -5.75
CA ASP A 76 6.21 4.38 -6.39
C ASP A 76 4.90 3.61 -6.38
N MET A 77 4.11 3.76 -5.32
CA MET A 77 2.90 2.96 -5.12
C MET A 77 1.75 3.81 -4.62
N LEU A 78 0.57 3.53 -5.16
CA LEU A 78 -0.70 4.05 -4.67
C LEU A 78 -1.44 2.90 -3.98
N ASN A 79 -1.59 2.99 -2.65
CA ASN A 79 -2.24 1.99 -1.82
C ASN A 79 -3.62 2.49 -1.41
N ILE A 80 -4.65 1.69 -1.65
CA ILE A 80 -6.04 2.13 -1.55
C ILE A 80 -6.79 1.35 -0.48
N PHE A 81 -7.23 2.08 0.57
CA PHE A 81 -8.07 1.59 1.67
C PHE A 81 -9.52 2.08 1.52
N ARG A 82 -10.01 2.27 0.32
CA ARG A 82 -11.37 2.74 0.07
C ARG A 82 -12.23 1.62 -0.49
N LYS A 83 -13.54 1.81 -0.48
CA LYS A 83 -14.49 0.85 -1.04
C LYS A 83 -14.23 0.65 -2.53
N SER A 84 -14.47 -0.57 -3.00
CA SER A 84 -14.20 -0.97 -4.38
C SER A 84 -14.81 -0.01 -5.41
N GLU A 85 -16.04 0.46 -5.20
CA GLU A 85 -16.72 1.36 -6.14
C GLU A 85 -16.09 2.74 -6.25
N THR A 86 -15.20 3.12 -5.33
CA THR A 86 -14.53 4.42 -5.36
C THR A 86 -13.14 4.37 -5.96
N VAL A 87 -12.66 3.19 -6.32
CA VAL A 87 -11.26 3.00 -6.73
C VAL A 87 -10.94 3.63 -8.08
N LEU A 88 -11.85 3.53 -9.05
CA LEU A 88 -11.57 4.04 -10.40
C LEU A 88 -11.20 5.53 -10.44
N PRO A 89 -11.97 6.43 -9.80
CA PRO A 89 -11.58 7.85 -9.77
C PRO A 89 -10.23 8.08 -9.08
N ILE A 90 -9.92 7.29 -8.05
CA ILE A 90 -8.64 7.39 -7.34
C ILE A 90 -7.49 7.01 -8.26
N VAL A 91 -7.64 5.93 -9.01
CA VAL A 91 -6.61 5.49 -9.97
C VAL A 91 -6.43 6.53 -11.09
N ILE A 92 -7.52 7.05 -11.62
CA ILE A 92 -7.46 8.10 -12.64
C ILE A 92 -6.67 9.30 -12.12
N GLN A 93 -6.98 9.75 -10.91
CA GLN A 93 -6.29 10.88 -10.30
C GLN A 93 -4.81 10.57 -10.06
N GLY A 94 -4.50 9.35 -9.61
CA GLY A 94 -3.11 8.92 -9.42
C GLY A 94 -2.32 8.95 -10.71
N LEU A 95 -2.91 8.46 -11.79
CA LEU A 95 -2.25 8.45 -13.10
C LEU A 95 -1.97 9.85 -13.62
N SER A 96 -2.86 10.81 -13.35
CA SER A 96 -2.70 12.18 -13.83
C SER A 96 -1.82 13.05 -12.94
N SER A 97 -1.70 12.73 -11.65
CA SER A 97 -1.07 13.63 -10.67
C SER A 97 0.25 13.13 -10.11
N LEU A 98 0.48 11.83 -10.07
CA LEU A 98 1.66 11.27 -9.40
C LEU A 98 2.81 11.04 -10.38
N THR A 99 4.02 11.36 -9.92
CA THR A 99 5.24 11.17 -10.70
C THR A 99 5.90 9.86 -10.29
N GLY A 100 6.25 9.04 -11.29
CA GLY A 100 7.01 7.81 -11.05
C GLY A 100 6.17 6.62 -10.60
N LEU A 101 4.85 6.72 -10.65
CA LEU A 101 3.95 5.67 -10.20
C LEU A 101 4.19 4.37 -10.98
N LYS A 102 4.37 3.28 -10.23
CA LYS A 102 4.66 1.94 -10.79
C LYS A 102 3.60 0.92 -10.42
N THR A 103 2.93 1.10 -9.27
CA THR A 103 2.05 0.07 -8.73
C THR A 103 0.79 0.67 -8.13
N ILE A 104 -0.34 0.02 -8.43
CA ILE A 104 -1.61 0.23 -7.72
C ILE A 104 -1.81 -0.97 -6.81
N TRP A 105 -2.03 -0.71 -5.54
CA TRP A 105 -2.26 -1.77 -4.55
C TRP A 105 -3.62 -1.58 -3.90
N MET A 106 -4.51 -2.56 -4.09
CA MET A 106 -5.85 -2.56 -3.51
C MET A 106 -5.87 -3.49 -2.31
N GLN A 107 -6.25 -2.95 -1.15
CA GLN A 107 -6.26 -3.65 0.13
C GLN A 107 -7.23 -4.83 0.12
N ILE A 108 -7.15 -5.70 1.14
CA ILE A 108 -8.10 -6.82 1.31
C ILE A 108 -9.54 -6.30 1.22
N GLY A 109 -10.34 -6.97 0.41
CA GLY A 109 -11.73 -6.58 0.16
C GLY A 109 -11.90 -5.52 -0.91
N VAL A 110 -10.82 -4.99 -1.47
CA VAL A 110 -10.88 -3.94 -2.50
C VAL A 110 -10.51 -4.52 -3.85
N LYS A 111 -11.43 -4.40 -4.79
CA LYS A 111 -11.27 -4.83 -6.19
C LYS A 111 -12.04 -3.90 -7.11
N ASN A 112 -11.50 -3.61 -8.27
CA ASN A 112 -12.21 -2.85 -9.29
C ASN A 112 -11.62 -3.21 -10.65
N GLU A 113 -12.42 -3.87 -11.49
CA GLU A 113 -11.97 -4.39 -12.77
C GLU A 113 -11.59 -3.28 -13.75
N GLU A 114 -12.38 -2.21 -13.81
CA GLU A 114 -12.10 -1.08 -14.70
C GLU A 114 -10.80 -0.38 -14.30
N ALA A 115 -10.62 -0.16 -13.00
CA ALA A 115 -9.40 0.47 -12.50
C ALA A 115 -8.17 -0.41 -12.78
N ARG A 116 -8.32 -1.73 -12.59
CA ARG A 116 -7.26 -2.68 -12.89
C ARG A 116 -6.84 -2.62 -14.35
N LYS A 117 -7.81 -2.68 -15.26
CA LYS A 117 -7.53 -2.61 -16.69
C LYS A 117 -6.86 -1.29 -17.09
N LEU A 118 -7.36 -0.19 -16.53
CA LEU A 118 -6.79 1.13 -16.81
C LEU A 118 -5.33 1.20 -16.35
N ALA A 119 -5.06 0.75 -15.13
CA ALA A 119 -3.70 0.78 -14.59
C ALA A 119 -2.74 -0.10 -15.40
N ILE A 120 -3.17 -1.32 -15.74
CA ILE A 120 -2.36 -2.24 -16.55
C ILE A 120 -2.09 -1.65 -17.94
N SER A 121 -3.10 -1.07 -18.57
CA SER A 121 -2.92 -0.45 -19.89
C SER A 121 -2.00 0.78 -19.83
N SER A 122 -1.86 1.37 -18.65
CA SER A 122 -0.93 2.48 -18.42
C SER A 122 0.47 2.02 -18.04
N GLY A 123 0.73 0.72 -18.06
CA GLY A 123 2.04 0.16 -17.78
C GLY A 123 2.33 -0.13 -16.32
N LEU A 124 1.32 -0.10 -15.44
CA LEU A 124 1.51 -0.31 -14.01
C LEU A 124 1.28 -1.76 -13.60
N GLU A 125 1.91 -2.13 -12.48
CA GLU A 125 1.57 -3.35 -11.75
C GLU A 125 0.30 -3.11 -10.95
N VAL A 126 -0.53 -4.15 -10.82
CA VAL A 126 -1.75 -4.08 -10.00
C VAL A 126 -1.81 -5.29 -9.09
N ILE A 127 -1.95 -5.04 -7.79
CA ILE A 127 -2.20 -6.06 -6.79
C ILE A 127 -3.57 -5.76 -6.19
N GLU A 128 -4.43 -6.77 -6.11
CA GLU A 128 -5.79 -6.63 -5.61
C GLU A 128 -6.05 -7.55 -4.43
N ASN A 129 -6.91 -7.09 -3.50
CA ASN A 129 -7.42 -7.92 -2.42
C ASN A 129 -6.30 -8.55 -1.59
N ARG A 130 -5.26 -7.78 -1.30
CA ARG A 130 -4.14 -8.23 -0.47
C ARG A 130 -3.70 -7.11 0.47
N CYS A 131 -3.16 -7.48 1.62
CA CYS A 131 -2.60 -6.53 2.58
C CYS A 131 -1.09 -6.44 2.39
N PRO A 132 -0.53 -5.27 2.13
CA PRO A 132 0.91 -5.14 1.91
C PRO A 132 1.73 -5.50 3.14
N LYS A 133 1.19 -5.30 4.35
CA LYS A 133 1.85 -5.73 5.58
C LYS A 133 1.98 -7.26 5.60
N ILE A 134 0.87 -7.96 5.37
CA ILE A 134 0.84 -9.43 5.38
C ILE A 134 1.78 -9.99 4.32
N GLU A 135 1.73 -9.43 3.12
CA GLU A 135 2.58 -9.88 2.02
C GLU A 135 4.06 -9.63 2.31
N HIS A 136 4.37 -8.49 2.88
CA HIS A 136 5.75 -8.17 3.25
C HIS A 136 6.26 -9.11 4.34
N GLN A 137 5.45 -9.35 5.38
CA GLN A 137 5.81 -10.29 6.44
C GLN A 137 6.03 -11.71 5.88
N ARG A 138 5.17 -12.11 4.98
CA ARG A 138 5.23 -13.45 4.39
C ARG A 138 6.49 -13.64 3.54
N ILE A 139 6.90 -12.61 2.82
CA ILE A 139 8.02 -12.70 1.88
C ILE A 139 9.36 -12.32 2.51
N PHE A 140 9.40 -11.29 3.34
CA PHE A 140 10.62 -10.73 3.90
C PHE A 140 10.74 -10.83 5.42
N GLY A 141 9.68 -11.24 6.12
CA GLY A 141 9.65 -11.18 7.58
C GLY A 141 10.43 -12.29 8.26
N GLU A 142 10.54 -12.16 9.58
CA GLU A 142 11.23 -13.14 10.42
C GLU A 142 10.66 -14.54 10.30
N LEU A 143 9.38 -14.62 10.03
CA LEU A 143 8.70 -15.87 9.81
C LEU A 143 9.37 -16.70 8.72
N ARG A 144 9.74 -16.06 7.62
CA ARG A 144 10.41 -16.71 6.51
C ARG A 144 11.89 -16.99 6.85
N MET A 145 12.51 -16.07 7.54
CA MET A 145 13.91 -16.20 7.93
C MET A 145 14.13 -17.30 8.97
N SER A 146 13.16 -17.56 9.81
CA SER A 146 13.25 -18.61 10.81
C SER A 146 13.20 -19.99 10.20
N GLY A 147 13.02 -20.02 9.00
CA GLY A 147 13.05 -21.27 8.39
C GLY A 147 11.83 -22.06 8.58
N PHE A 148 11.22 -21.72 8.96
CA PHE A 148 10.50 -22.43 9.26
C PHE A 148 9.58 -22.65 9.11
N ASN A 149 9.48 -22.24 8.90
CA ASN A 149 8.99 -23.04 8.39
C ASN A 149 7.82 -23.74 8.73
N THR A 150 7.26 -23.54 9.58
CA THR A 150 6.09 -24.24 9.99
C THR A 150 4.97 -23.24 10.18
N GLY A 151 3.80 -23.53 9.72
CA GLY A 151 2.64 -22.68 9.92
C GLY A 151 2.29 -22.47 11.38
N ILE A 152 2.71 -23.36 12.24
CA ILE A 152 2.47 -23.27 13.67
C ILE A 152 3.23 -22.10 14.29
N ILE A 153 4.48 -21.95 13.90
CA ILE A 153 5.32 -20.88 14.40
C ILE A 153 4.83 -19.54 13.86
N SER A 154 4.26 -19.53 12.68
CA SER A 154 3.87 -18.32 12.02
C SER A 154 2.85 -17.49 12.78
N SER A 155 1.85 -18.12 13.39
CA SER A 155 0.84 -17.35 14.11
C SER A 155 1.43 -16.66 15.34
N LYS A 156 2.37 -17.29 16.01
CA LYS A 156 3.03 -16.68 17.16
C LYS A 156 3.94 -15.53 16.75
N LEU A 157 4.67 -15.69 15.68
CA LEU A 157 5.57 -14.66 15.19
C LEU A 157 4.82 -13.45 14.66
N VAL A 158 3.65 -13.66 14.13
CA VAL A 158 2.82 -12.56 13.63
C VAL A 158 2.20 -11.78 14.79
N ILE A 159 1.86 -12.45 15.86
CA ILE A 159 1.23 -11.84 17.02
C ILE A 159 2.26 -11.08 17.86
N ASN A 160 3.44 -11.62 18.01
CA ASN A 160 4.52 -11.02 18.78
C ASN A 160 5.31 -10.03 17.93
#